data_1995b0b50ebab55dce638bf529064766
#
_entry.id   1995b0b50ebab55dce638bf529064766
#
_cell.length_a   1.000
_cell.length_b   1.000
_cell.length_c   1.000
_cell.angle_alpha   90.00
_cell.angle_beta   90.00
_cell.angle_gamma   90.00
#
_symmetry.space_group_name_H-M   'P 1'
#
loop_
_entity.id
_entity.type
_entity.pdbx_description
1 polymer ?
#
loop_
_entity_poly.entity_id
_entity_poly.type
_entity_poly.pdbx_seq_one_letter_code
_entity_poly.pdbx_strand_id
1 'polypeptide(L)'
;MHKLQLKIFFKAAYEISLVFLQFFIISLHFFKWEFIPEKQIIQVNPFSYFVGFLIIIIAFIILLVAIKDLGRNLSPFPRPINNSKLVTSGIYRFTRHPMYYSLIFISFGVFITKLSIYYLFLSTSLILIIKSKIALEEQYLKNKFKNYILYKNEVKY
;
A
#
# COMPACT_ATOMS: atom_id res chain seq x y z
N MET A 1 -5.48 -35.00 -0.01
CA MET A 1 -6.32 -33.95 0.61
C MET A 1 -5.53 -33.10 1.62
N HIS A 2 -4.79 -33.66 2.57
CA HIS A 2 -4.07 -32.95 3.63
C HIS A 2 -3.06 -31.88 3.12
N LYS A 3 -2.23 -32.20 2.12
CA LYS A 3 -1.25 -31.25 1.53
C LYS A 3 -1.90 -30.01 0.88
N LEU A 4 -3.09 -30.17 0.28
CA LEU A 4 -3.82 -29.05 -0.35
C LEU A 4 -4.40 -28.11 0.72
N GLN A 5 -5.01 -28.66 1.76
CA GLN A 5 -5.53 -27.87 2.87
C GLN A 5 -4.42 -27.09 3.58
N LEU A 6 -3.26 -27.72 3.78
CA LEU A 6 -2.10 -27.06 4.38
C LEU A 6 -1.61 -25.88 3.53
N LYS A 7 -1.52 -26.02 2.20
CA LYS A 7 -1.16 -24.90 1.30
C LYS A 7 -2.17 -23.75 1.36
N ILE A 8 -3.47 -24.05 1.42
CA ILE A 8 -4.52 -23.02 1.55
C ILE A 8 -4.38 -22.29 2.87
N PHE A 9 -4.14 -23.02 3.96
CA PHE A 9 -3.94 -22.43 5.30
C PHE A 9 -2.73 -21.49 5.33
N PHE A 10 -1.56 -21.93 4.84
CA PHE A 10 -0.37 -21.08 4.83
C PHE A 10 -0.55 -19.84 3.94
N LYS A 11 -1.25 -19.97 2.82
CA LYS A 11 -1.54 -18.82 1.96
C LYS A 11 -2.45 -17.81 2.67
N ALA A 12 -3.49 -18.26 3.33
CA ALA A 12 -4.39 -17.39 4.10
C ALA A 12 -3.65 -16.72 5.28
N ALA A 13 -2.82 -17.47 6.02
CA ALA A 13 -2.00 -16.92 7.10
C ALA A 13 -1.04 -15.84 6.59
N TYR A 14 -0.42 -16.05 5.43
CA TYR A 14 0.46 -15.06 4.78
C TYR A 14 -0.31 -13.79 4.38
N GLU A 15 -1.52 -13.90 3.81
CA GLU A 15 -2.36 -12.74 3.49
C GLU A 15 -2.70 -11.91 4.73
N ILE A 16 -3.09 -12.60 5.81
CA ILE A 16 -3.43 -11.95 7.09
C ILE A 16 -2.19 -11.25 7.68
N SER A 17 -1.03 -11.91 7.65
CA SER A 17 0.21 -11.32 8.17
C SER A 17 0.61 -10.06 7.42
N LEU A 18 0.46 -10.01 6.09
CA LEU A 18 0.74 -8.82 5.29
C LEU A 18 -0.20 -7.66 5.64
N VAL A 19 -1.49 -7.94 5.86
CA VAL A 19 -2.46 -6.92 6.28
C VAL A 19 -2.13 -6.41 7.68
N PHE A 20 -1.86 -7.31 8.62
CA PHE A 20 -1.47 -6.95 9.99
C PHE A 20 -0.20 -6.11 10.01
N LEU A 21 0.86 -6.54 9.33
CA LEU A 21 2.13 -5.81 9.24
C LEU A 21 1.96 -4.43 8.60
N GLN A 22 1.12 -4.31 7.57
CA GLN A 22 0.83 -3.02 6.95
C GLN A 22 0.21 -2.05 7.97
N PHE A 23 -0.85 -2.46 8.66
CA PHE A 23 -1.51 -1.60 9.65
C PHE A 23 -0.61 -1.32 10.86
N PHE A 24 0.18 -2.30 11.28
CA PHE A 24 1.17 -2.12 12.34
C PHE A 24 2.20 -1.06 11.97
N ILE A 25 2.81 -1.13 10.77
CA ILE A 25 3.77 -0.11 10.32
C ILE A 25 3.10 1.26 10.16
N ILE A 26 1.87 1.32 9.63
CA ILE A 26 1.13 2.58 9.54
C ILE A 26 0.91 3.16 10.94
N SER A 27 0.53 2.34 11.92
CA SER A 27 0.33 2.82 13.30
C SER A 27 1.61 3.38 13.92
N LEU A 28 2.77 2.80 13.61
CA LEU A 28 4.07 3.30 14.10
C LEU A 28 4.43 4.70 13.58
N HIS A 29 3.80 5.19 12.51
CA HIS A 29 3.97 6.59 12.07
C HIS A 29 3.28 7.59 13.00
N PHE A 30 2.26 7.16 13.75
CA PHE A 30 1.48 8.00 14.66
C PHE A 30 1.96 7.89 16.11
N PHE A 31 2.50 6.74 16.51
CA PHE A 31 2.98 6.52 17.87
C PHE A 31 4.50 6.70 17.94
N LYS A 32 4.93 7.76 18.60
CA LYS A 32 6.34 7.96 18.92
C LYS A 32 6.69 7.10 20.14
N TRP A 33 7.57 6.13 19.93
CA TRP A 33 8.10 5.31 21.03
C TRP A 33 9.32 6.02 21.61
N GLU A 34 9.25 6.43 22.87
CA GLU A 34 10.34 7.14 23.57
C GLU A 34 11.65 6.36 23.62
N PHE A 35 11.56 5.03 23.53
CA PHE A 35 12.74 4.14 23.55
C PHE A 35 13.51 4.08 22.23
N ILE A 36 12.96 4.60 21.14
CA ILE A 36 13.63 4.58 19.84
C ILE A 36 14.23 5.96 19.60
N PRO A 37 15.57 6.08 19.61
CA PRO A 37 16.21 7.37 19.37
C PRO A 37 15.89 7.83 17.94
N GLU A 38 15.21 8.97 17.83
CA GLU A 38 14.90 9.61 16.56
C GLU A 38 16.15 10.31 16.01
N LYS A 39 17.11 9.54 15.50
CA LYS A 39 18.31 10.10 14.89
C LYS A 39 17.96 10.74 13.55
N GLN A 40 18.06 12.04 13.45
CA GLN A 40 17.91 12.77 12.19
C GLN A 40 19.12 12.49 11.28
N ILE A 41 18.85 12.28 9.99
CA ILE A 41 19.88 12.12 8.95
C ILE A 41 20.42 13.48 8.57
N ILE A 42 19.51 14.46 8.45
CA ILE A 42 19.79 15.84 8.09
C ILE A 42 18.91 16.73 8.97
N GLN A 43 19.38 17.91 9.29
CA GLN A 43 18.59 18.89 10.05
C GLN A 43 17.34 19.27 9.25
N VAL A 44 16.20 19.15 9.91
CA VAL A 44 14.90 19.48 9.32
C VAL A 44 14.82 20.99 9.14
N ASN A 45 14.34 21.45 8.01
CA ASN A 45 14.17 22.87 7.69
C ASN A 45 12.75 23.15 7.16
N PRO A 46 12.30 24.42 7.08
CA PRO A 46 10.96 24.76 6.61
C PRO A 46 10.63 24.22 5.22
N PHE A 47 11.62 24.13 4.34
CA PHE A 47 11.43 23.61 2.98
C PHE A 47 11.12 22.11 2.99
N SER A 48 11.81 21.30 3.80
CA SER A 48 11.51 19.87 3.93
C SER A 48 10.11 19.62 4.51
N TYR A 49 9.68 20.43 5.49
CA TYR A 49 8.31 20.39 5.99
C TYR A 49 7.30 20.68 4.90
N PHE A 50 7.50 21.76 4.14
CA PHE A 50 6.60 22.14 3.05
C PHE A 50 6.49 21.04 1.99
N VAL A 51 7.62 20.51 1.52
CA VAL A 51 7.65 19.45 0.51
C VAL A 51 6.99 18.16 1.03
N GLY A 52 7.37 17.72 2.24
CA GLY A 52 6.79 16.49 2.80
C GLY A 52 5.28 16.61 3.02
N PHE A 53 4.82 17.76 3.51
CA PHE A 53 3.39 18.01 3.71
C PHE A 53 2.62 18.07 2.40
N LEU A 54 3.19 18.68 1.36
CA LEU A 54 2.60 18.71 0.02
C LEU A 54 2.44 17.30 -0.56
N ILE A 55 3.47 16.45 -0.41
CA ILE A 55 3.40 15.03 -0.83
C ILE A 55 2.28 14.31 -0.10
N ILE A 56 2.16 14.49 1.22
CA ILE A 56 1.09 13.86 2.03
C ILE A 56 -0.29 14.29 1.54
N ILE A 57 -0.52 15.60 1.32
CA ILE A 57 -1.82 16.10 0.85
C ILE A 57 -2.18 15.50 -0.49
N ILE A 58 -1.27 15.57 -1.47
CA ILE A 58 -1.52 15.04 -2.83
C ILE A 58 -1.81 13.53 -2.76
N ALA A 59 -0.99 12.78 -2.04
CA ALA A 59 -1.16 11.34 -1.90
C ALA A 59 -2.47 10.99 -1.17
N PHE A 60 -2.89 11.78 -0.19
CA PHE A 60 -4.15 11.59 0.51
C PHE A 60 -5.36 11.84 -0.40
N ILE A 61 -5.31 12.89 -1.23
CA ILE A 61 -6.35 13.14 -2.25
C ILE A 61 -6.45 11.96 -3.22
N ILE A 62 -5.30 11.46 -3.73
CA ILE A 62 -5.25 10.29 -4.62
C ILE A 62 -5.85 9.06 -3.92
N LEU A 63 -5.56 8.85 -2.63
CA LEU A 63 -6.11 7.76 -1.84
C LEU A 63 -7.65 7.83 -1.78
N LEU A 64 -8.21 9.01 -1.48
CA LEU A 64 -9.65 9.21 -1.41
C LEU A 64 -10.33 8.95 -2.76
N VAL A 65 -9.75 9.45 -3.85
CA VAL A 65 -10.24 9.18 -5.22
C VAL A 65 -10.18 7.68 -5.53
N ALA A 66 -9.09 7.01 -5.18
CA ALA A 66 -8.92 5.58 -5.41
C ALA A 66 -9.94 4.74 -4.61
N ILE A 67 -10.21 5.10 -3.36
CA ILE A 67 -11.25 4.46 -2.53
C ILE A 67 -12.63 4.64 -3.15
N LYS A 68 -12.96 5.87 -3.59
CA LYS A 68 -14.22 6.18 -4.24
C LYS A 68 -14.42 5.35 -5.52
N ASP A 69 -13.40 5.32 -6.39
CA ASP A 69 -13.48 4.61 -7.67
C ASP A 69 -13.54 3.08 -7.49
N LEU A 70 -12.87 2.54 -6.47
CA LEU A 70 -12.94 1.11 -6.14
C LEU A 70 -14.30 0.72 -5.55
N GLY A 71 -14.93 1.61 -4.80
CA GLY A 71 -16.27 1.48 -4.27
C GLY A 71 -16.48 0.17 -3.47
N ARG A 72 -17.49 -0.62 -3.86
CA ARG A 72 -17.83 -1.88 -3.20
C ARG A 72 -16.77 -2.98 -3.32
N ASN A 73 -15.75 -2.81 -4.16
CA ASN A 73 -14.65 -3.76 -4.26
C ASN A 73 -13.56 -3.54 -3.21
N LEU A 74 -13.69 -2.49 -2.38
CA LEU A 74 -12.71 -2.15 -1.34
C LEU A 74 -12.52 -3.29 -0.35
N SER A 75 -11.30 -3.74 -0.21
CA SER A 75 -10.89 -4.77 0.76
C SER A 75 -9.47 -4.50 1.24
N PRO A 76 -9.17 -4.70 2.53
CA PRO A 76 -7.80 -4.64 3.02
C PRO A 76 -6.96 -5.85 2.59
N PHE A 77 -7.63 -6.94 2.18
CA PHE A 77 -6.97 -8.17 1.76
C PHE A 77 -6.65 -8.16 0.27
N PRO A 78 -5.54 -8.77 -0.16
CA PRO A 78 -5.17 -8.87 -1.58
C PRO A 78 -6.15 -9.75 -2.38
N ARG A 79 -6.95 -10.58 -1.71
CA ARG A 79 -7.96 -11.43 -2.36
C ARG A 79 -9.20 -10.59 -2.74
N PRO A 80 -9.60 -10.59 -4.03
CA PRO A 80 -10.82 -9.90 -4.46
C PRO A 80 -12.07 -10.51 -3.82
N ILE A 81 -13.00 -9.64 -3.42
CA ILE A 81 -14.32 -10.05 -2.86
C ILE A 81 -15.08 -10.89 -3.89
N ASN A 82 -15.90 -11.85 -3.43
CA ASN A 82 -16.58 -12.82 -4.31
C ASN A 82 -17.33 -12.15 -5.46
N ASN A 83 -18.11 -11.13 -5.23
CA ASN A 83 -18.92 -10.43 -6.23
C ASN A 83 -18.25 -9.18 -6.81
N SER A 84 -16.92 -9.05 -6.67
CA SER A 84 -16.18 -7.91 -7.21
C SER A 84 -16.15 -7.92 -8.73
N LYS A 85 -16.07 -6.70 -9.29
CA LYS A 85 -15.82 -6.45 -10.73
C LYS A 85 -14.42 -5.88 -10.89
N LEU A 86 -13.78 -6.14 -12.03
CA LEU A 86 -12.53 -5.48 -12.36
C LEU A 86 -12.78 -4.00 -12.61
N VAL A 87 -12.17 -3.13 -11.81
CA VAL A 87 -12.22 -1.68 -11.97
C VAL A 87 -11.05 -1.23 -12.83
N THR A 88 -11.36 -0.64 -13.98
CA THR A 88 -10.37 -0.15 -14.96
C THR A 88 -10.59 1.32 -15.34
N SER A 89 -11.60 1.97 -14.71
CA SER A 89 -11.99 3.36 -14.94
C SER A 89 -11.51 4.30 -13.84
N GLY A 90 -11.77 5.59 -14.00
CA GLY A 90 -11.34 6.59 -13.02
C GLY A 90 -9.83 6.64 -12.90
N ILE A 91 -9.32 6.71 -11.66
CA ILE A 91 -7.87 6.73 -11.40
C ILE A 91 -7.19 5.40 -11.79
N TYR A 92 -7.94 4.28 -11.83
CA TYR A 92 -7.43 2.96 -12.21
C TYR A 92 -7.09 2.84 -13.72
N ARG A 93 -7.48 3.82 -14.54
CA ARG A 93 -7.03 3.93 -15.94
C ARG A 93 -5.57 4.38 -16.06
N PHE A 94 -5.01 5.01 -15.03
CA PHE A 94 -3.63 5.53 -15.05
C PHE A 94 -2.66 4.62 -14.30
N THR A 95 -3.12 3.96 -13.25
CA THR A 95 -2.32 3.02 -12.45
C THR A 95 -3.21 1.92 -11.88
N ARG A 96 -2.67 0.70 -11.81
CA ARG A 96 -3.42 -0.47 -11.32
C ARG A 96 -3.62 -0.47 -9.80
N HIS A 97 -2.73 0.18 -9.06
CA HIS A 97 -2.69 0.12 -7.59
C HIS A 97 -2.60 1.51 -6.94
N PRO A 98 -3.50 2.47 -7.29
CA PRO A 98 -3.40 3.85 -6.81
C PRO A 98 -3.45 3.96 -5.29
N MET A 99 -4.27 3.14 -4.60
CA MET A 99 -4.33 3.10 -3.14
C MET A 99 -3.00 2.72 -2.51
N TYR A 100 -2.33 1.71 -3.04
CA TYR A 100 -1.04 1.26 -2.50
C TYR A 100 0.06 2.30 -2.71
N TYR A 101 0.11 2.92 -3.87
CA TYR A 101 1.06 4.00 -4.12
C TYR A 101 0.79 5.21 -3.23
N SER A 102 -0.47 5.56 -2.99
CA SER A 102 -0.82 6.64 -2.07
C SER A 102 -0.30 6.38 -0.64
N LEU A 103 -0.46 5.17 -0.13
CA LEU A 103 0.07 4.80 1.20
C LEU A 103 1.60 4.91 1.25
N ILE A 104 2.30 4.49 0.20
CA ILE A 104 3.76 4.64 0.09
C ILE A 104 4.15 6.12 0.09
N PHE A 105 3.48 6.95 -0.71
CA PHE A 105 3.79 8.38 -0.79
C PHE A 105 3.45 9.13 0.49
N ILE A 106 2.37 8.77 1.21
CA ILE A 106 2.06 9.34 2.53
C ILE A 106 3.20 9.02 3.51
N SER A 107 3.62 7.75 3.58
CA SER A 107 4.72 7.34 4.45
C SER A 107 6.04 8.04 4.08
N PHE A 108 6.34 8.15 2.80
CA PHE A 108 7.51 8.89 2.32
C PHE A 108 7.44 10.38 2.62
N GLY A 109 6.26 11.00 2.48
CA GLY A 109 6.04 12.39 2.87
C GLY A 109 6.31 12.61 4.37
N VAL A 110 5.88 11.69 5.24
CA VAL A 110 6.22 11.74 6.67
C VAL A 110 7.73 11.63 6.87
N PHE A 111 8.41 10.73 6.16
CA PHE A 111 9.87 10.66 6.20
C PHE A 111 10.52 12.01 5.83
N ILE A 112 10.06 12.67 4.77
CA ILE A 112 10.59 13.98 4.34
C ILE A 112 10.35 15.07 5.40
N THR A 113 9.23 15.05 6.12
CA THR A 113 8.98 16.00 7.21
C THR A 113 9.87 15.78 8.42
N LYS A 114 10.35 14.57 8.65
CA LYS A 114 11.12 14.17 9.84
C LYS A 114 12.60 14.00 9.58
N LEU A 115 12.99 13.63 8.37
CA LEU A 115 14.36 13.33 7.92
C LEU A 115 15.12 12.41 8.90
N SER A 116 14.43 11.42 9.43
CA SER A 116 14.92 10.52 10.47
C SER A 116 15.10 9.11 9.92
N ILE A 117 16.14 8.41 10.39
CA ILE A 117 16.42 7.00 10.06
C ILE A 117 15.22 6.11 10.41
N TYR A 118 14.54 6.40 11.51
CA TYR A 118 13.35 5.67 11.93
C TYR A 118 12.24 5.71 10.86
N TYR A 119 11.87 6.90 10.38
CA TYR A 119 10.83 7.04 9.36
C TYR A 119 11.28 6.54 7.98
N LEU A 120 12.56 6.61 7.65
CA LEU A 120 13.11 5.96 6.46
C LEU A 120 12.94 4.44 6.52
N PHE A 121 13.24 3.83 7.68
CA PHE A 121 13.05 2.40 7.90
C PHE A 121 11.58 1.99 7.78
N LEU A 122 10.65 2.75 8.40
CA LEU A 122 9.21 2.49 8.28
C LEU A 122 8.73 2.58 6.83
N SER A 123 9.13 3.61 6.09
CA SER A 123 8.75 3.80 4.69
C SER A 123 9.26 2.68 3.81
N THR A 124 10.52 2.26 3.99
CA THR A 124 11.12 1.14 3.25
C THR A 124 10.40 -0.17 3.56
N SER A 125 10.12 -0.43 4.83
CA SER A 125 9.39 -1.62 5.27
C SER A 125 7.98 -1.66 4.68
N LEU A 126 7.28 -0.52 4.66
CA LEU A 126 5.95 -0.40 4.05
C LEU A 126 5.99 -0.69 2.54
N ILE A 127 7.01 -0.19 1.83
CA ILE A 127 7.20 -0.47 0.40
C ILE A 127 7.34 -1.98 0.15
N LEU A 128 8.12 -2.70 0.96
CA LEU A 128 8.34 -4.14 0.81
C LEU A 128 7.03 -4.92 1.03
N ILE A 129 6.28 -4.57 2.07
CA ILE A 129 4.98 -5.19 2.35
C ILE A 129 3.98 -4.93 1.22
N ILE A 130 3.88 -3.68 0.76
CA ILE A 130 2.96 -3.32 -0.32
C ILE A 130 3.35 -4.01 -1.63
N LYS A 131 4.63 -4.09 -1.98
CA LYS A 131 5.08 -4.87 -3.15
C LYS A 131 4.65 -6.35 -3.07
N SER A 132 4.77 -6.96 -1.90
CA SER A 132 4.32 -8.34 -1.67
C SER A 132 2.80 -8.47 -1.83
N LYS A 133 2.02 -7.49 -1.33
CA LYS A 133 0.57 -7.45 -1.50
C LYS A 133 0.16 -7.27 -2.96
N ILE A 134 0.80 -6.36 -3.69
CA ILE A 134 0.56 -6.13 -5.13
C ILE A 134 0.79 -7.43 -5.92
N ALA A 135 1.93 -8.09 -5.70
CA ALA A 135 2.27 -9.34 -6.38
C ALA A 135 1.21 -10.43 -6.15
N LEU A 136 0.71 -10.54 -4.91
CA LEU A 136 -0.30 -11.50 -4.54
C LEU A 136 -1.68 -11.14 -5.12
N GLU A 137 -2.07 -9.86 -5.06
CA GLU A 137 -3.33 -9.36 -5.62
C GLU A 137 -3.38 -9.56 -7.14
N GLU A 138 -2.29 -9.25 -7.86
CA GLU A 138 -2.22 -9.47 -9.31
C GLU A 138 -2.39 -10.95 -9.69
N GLN A 139 -1.89 -11.88 -8.88
CA GLN A 139 -2.14 -13.31 -9.09
C GLN A 139 -3.64 -13.65 -8.96
N TYR A 140 -4.31 -13.09 -7.95
CA TYR A 140 -5.75 -13.31 -7.76
C TYR A 140 -6.58 -12.65 -8.86
N LEU A 141 -6.25 -11.41 -9.24
CA LEU A 141 -6.94 -10.70 -10.33
C LEU A 141 -6.82 -11.44 -11.65
N LYS A 142 -5.62 -11.95 -11.97
CA LYS A 142 -5.38 -12.76 -13.17
C LYS A 142 -6.22 -14.05 -13.18
N ASN A 143 -6.36 -14.70 -12.04
CA ASN A 143 -7.12 -15.94 -11.94
C ASN A 143 -8.64 -15.71 -11.96
N LYS A 144 -9.09 -14.56 -11.47
CA LYS A 144 -10.52 -14.24 -11.36
C LYS A 144 -11.09 -13.59 -12.61
N PHE A 145 -10.33 -12.68 -13.26
CA PHE A 145 -10.82 -11.86 -14.36
C PHE A 145 -10.10 -12.18 -15.67
N LYS A 146 -10.82 -12.71 -16.65
CA LYS A 146 -10.27 -13.03 -17.99
C LYS A 146 -9.62 -11.82 -18.69
N ASN A 147 -10.19 -10.63 -18.49
CA ASN A 147 -9.71 -9.40 -19.12
C ASN A 147 -8.58 -8.71 -18.36
N TYR A 148 -8.13 -9.28 -17.23
CA TYR A 148 -7.07 -8.65 -16.41
C TYR A 148 -5.74 -8.52 -17.16
N ILE A 149 -5.39 -9.50 -17.99
CA ILE A 149 -4.15 -9.47 -18.77
C ILE A 149 -4.15 -8.31 -19.78
N LEU A 150 -5.28 -8.06 -20.44
CA LEU A 150 -5.43 -6.93 -21.37
C LEU A 150 -5.24 -5.60 -20.60
N TYR A 151 -5.96 -5.43 -19.51
CA TYR A 151 -5.81 -4.26 -18.64
C TYR A 151 -4.38 -4.07 -18.13
N LYS A 152 -3.70 -5.15 -17.72
CA LYS A 152 -2.30 -5.09 -17.26
C LYS A 152 -1.33 -4.65 -18.36
N ASN A 153 -1.61 -4.97 -19.63
CA ASN A 153 -0.78 -4.56 -20.77
C ASN A 153 -1.01 -3.09 -21.15
N GLU A 154 -2.23 -2.59 -20.97
CA GLU A 154 -2.60 -1.20 -21.24
C GLU A 154 -2.08 -0.26 -20.13
N VAL A 155 -2.19 -0.68 -18.88
CA VAL A 155 -1.81 0.09 -17.69
C VAL A 155 -0.60 -0.56 -17.01
N LYS A 156 0.59 -0.02 -17.32
CA LYS A 156 1.88 -0.64 -16.87
C LYS A 156 2.16 -0.51 -15.37
N TYR A 157 1.62 0.51 -14.71
CA TYR A 157 1.89 0.84 -13.30
C TYR A 157 0.63 0.88 -12.46
#